data_40e47c31bd303baf1b787cd46bac2214
#
_entry.id   40e47c31bd303baf1b787cd46bac2214
#
_cell.length_a   1.000
_cell.length_b   1.000
_cell.length_c   1.000
_cell.angle_alpha   90.00
_cell.angle_beta   90.00
_cell.angle_gamma   90.00
#
_symmetry.space_group_name_H-M   'P 1'
#
loop_
_entity.id
_entity.type
_entity.pdbx_description
1 polymer ?
#
loop_
_entity_poly.entity_id
_entity_poly.type
_entity_poly.pdbx_seq_one_letter_code
_entity_poly.pdbx_strand_id
1 'polypeptide(L)'
;TPNPVYGLTLLPAPLNIPLGQLIPGTPKTWIATRGPDLKPSDYGQYGAGLNYQLTAQTTVGAYYLRYDDTAPMTRLNEGYQVLLAPLSALPPALQGALQAVEGLLSGGNAPPTNLPLTSQAIGVKVPVSYNVAYQDGIHMGAVSFSTQAFGVSFAGEASSRDGIDLLVNPATPSPTRGKTTQADFSALEVLGPGWFWDDLNLIGEVGYIHINAATPVGGVSQLSNGSGPASKNAWAYSTLASFDWKNVFPGWDITVPLTFQAIAKGSPPPGTFGALWGEGDQRATGGVDF
;
A
#
# COMPACT_ATOMS: atom_id res chain seq x y z
N THR A 1 2.52 -6.49 18.45
CA THR A 1 1.55 -6.27 17.35
C THR A 1 0.64 -7.49 17.29
N PRO A 2 -0.68 -7.30 17.23
CA PRO A 2 -1.59 -8.44 17.13
C PRO A 2 -1.30 -9.21 15.84
N ASN A 3 -1.34 -10.55 15.94
CA ASN A 3 -1.22 -11.41 14.78
C ASN A 3 -2.35 -11.08 13.79
N PRO A 4 -2.07 -10.91 12.50
CA PRO A 4 -3.13 -10.71 11.53
C PRO A 4 -4.05 -11.93 11.49
N VAL A 5 -5.34 -11.68 11.50
CA VAL A 5 -6.37 -12.71 11.43
C VAL A 5 -6.93 -12.69 10.01
N TYR A 6 -6.84 -13.80 9.32
CA TYR A 6 -7.31 -13.91 7.93
C TYR A 6 -8.57 -14.75 7.85
N GLY A 7 -9.57 -14.22 7.13
CA GLY A 7 -10.72 -15.01 6.68
C GLY A 7 -10.32 -15.82 5.45
N LEU A 8 -10.58 -17.12 5.46
CA LEU A 8 -10.24 -18.00 4.35
C LEU A 8 -11.40 -18.11 3.36
N THR A 9 -11.12 -17.88 2.10
CA THR A 9 -12.04 -18.13 0.98
C THR A 9 -11.52 -19.31 0.16
N LEU A 10 -12.29 -20.37 0.06
CA LEU A 10 -11.89 -21.61 -0.63
C LEU A 10 -12.16 -21.65 -2.13
N LEU A 11 -12.95 -20.74 -2.67
CA LEU A 11 -13.45 -20.83 -4.05
C LEU A 11 -13.25 -19.53 -4.80
N PRO A 12 -13.00 -19.57 -6.11
CA PRO A 12 -13.00 -18.38 -6.94
C PRO A 12 -14.37 -17.68 -6.86
N ALA A 13 -14.36 -16.35 -6.91
CA ALA A 13 -15.61 -15.59 -6.98
C ALA A 13 -16.55 -16.19 -8.04
N PRO A 14 -17.84 -16.39 -7.74
CA PRO A 14 -18.71 -15.71 -6.80
C PRO A 14 -19.04 -16.47 -5.49
N LEU A 15 -18.33 -17.56 -5.21
CA LEU A 15 -18.61 -18.43 -4.04
C LEU A 15 -17.65 -18.17 -2.87
N ASN A 16 -17.52 -16.91 -2.44
CA ASN A 16 -16.77 -16.53 -1.26
C ASN A 16 -17.49 -16.94 0.02
N ILE A 17 -17.43 -18.21 0.40
CA ILE A 17 -18.01 -18.70 1.66
C ILE A 17 -16.87 -18.90 2.66
N PRO A 18 -16.91 -18.27 3.84
CA PRO A 18 -15.91 -18.48 4.89
C PRO A 18 -15.89 -19.95 5.31
N LEU A 19 -14.73 -20.57 5.32
CA LEU A 19 -14.54 -22.00 5.65
C LEU A 19 -15.20 -22.43 6.94
N GLY A 20 -15.17 -21.57 7.95
CA GLY A 20 -15.82 -21.84 9.26
C GLY A 20 -17.34 -21.92 9.21
N GLN A 21 -17.98 -21.46 8.10
CA GLN A 21 -19.42 -21.67 7.86
C GLN A 21 -19.71 -22.96 7.10
N LEU A 22 -18.70 -23.49 6.37
CA LEU A 22 -18.84 -24.66 5.52
C LEU A 22 -18.53 -25.99 6.21
N ILE A 23 -17.58 -25.98 7.13
CA ILE A 23 -17.11 -27.17 7.82
C ILE A 23 -17.25 -26.95 9.33
N PRO A 24 -18.27 -27.55 9.97
CA PRO A 24 -18.42 -27.45 11.40
C PRO A 24 -17.16 -27.95 12.14
N GLY A 25 -16.69 -27.17 13.11
CA GLY A 25 -15.48 -27.48 13.88
C GLY A 25 -14.17 -26.93 13.33
N THR A 26 -14.16 -26.31 12.16
CA THR A 26 -12.96 -25.58 11.68
C THR A 26 -12.87 -24.19 12.32
N PRO A 27 -11.67 -23.69 12.60
CA PRO A 27 -11.50 -22.32 13.07
C PRO A 27 -12.08 -21.34 12.05
N LYS A 28 -12.87 -20.36 12.50
CA LYS A 28 -13.39 -19.28 11.65
C LYS A 28 -12.28 -18.35 11.16
N THR A 29 -11.15 -18.39 11.83
CA THR A 29 -9.99 -17.51 11.58
C THR A 29 -8.72 -18.32 11.74
N TRP A 30 -7.73 -18.01 10.90
CA TRP A 30 -6.40 -18.62 10.97
C TRP A 30 -5.43 -17.60 11.58
N ILE A 31 -4.58 -18.06 12.49
CA ILE A 31 -3.53 -17.26 13.10
C ILE A 31 -2.21 -17.63 12.45
N ALA A 32 -1.66 -16.71 11.67
CA ALA A 32 -0.32 -16.87 11.13
C ALA A 32 0.72 -16.55 12.23
N THR A 33 1.71 -17.43 12.43
CA THR A 33 2.80 -17.18 13.37
C THR A 33 3.83 -16.22 12.77
N ARG A 34 4.41 -15.35 13.61
CA ARG A 34 5.51 -14.48 13.17
C ARG A 34 6.78 -15.30 12.98
N GLY A 35 7.35 -15.22 11.78
CA GLY A 35 8.69 -15.70 11.47
C GLY A 35 9.76 -14.62 11.73
N PRO A 36 11.03 -14.91 11.42
CA PRO A 36 12.12 -13.96 11.56
C PRO A 36 11.96 -12.77 10.60
N ASP A 37 12.51 -11.62 11.00
CA ASP A 37 12.53 -10.44 10.13
C ASP A 37 13.51 -10.68 8.97
N LEU A 38 13.07 -10.37 7.75
CA LEU A 38 13.87 -10.45 6.54
C LEU A 38 14.49 -9.08 6.28
N LYS A 39 15.71 -8.92 6.75
CA LYS A 39 16.49 -7.69 6.57
C LYS A 39 17.40 -7.81 5.35
N PRO A 40 17.56 -6.74 4.57
CA PRO A 40 18.53 -6.71 3.50
C PRO A 40 19.97 -6.72 4.06
N SER A 41 20.93 -6.86 3.16
CA SER A 41 22.34 -6.71 3.51
C SER A 41 22.66 -5.26 3.87
N ASP A 42 23.51 -5.04 4.84
CA ASP A 42 24.01 -3.69 5.20
C ASP A 42 24.88 -3.05 4.08
N TYR A 43 25.16 -3.80 3.01
CA TYR A 43 26.01 -3.40 1.91
C TYR A 43 25.23 -3.28 0.60
N GLY A 44 25.78 -2.49 -0.33
CA GLY A 44 25.23 -2.37 -1.68
C GLY A 44 24.28 -1.19 -1.87
N GLN A 45 24.16 -0.33 -0.88
CA GLN A 45 23.47 0.94 -1.00
C GLN A 45 24.47 2.02 -1.44
N TYR A 46 24.12 2.78 -2.47
CA TYR A 46 24.94 3.87 -2.97
C TYR A 46 24.06 4.88 -3.71
N GLY A 47 24.58 6.09 -3.86
CA GLY A 47 23.87 7.13 -4.59
C GLY A 47 24.80 8.23 -5.06
N ALA A 48 24.35 8.95 -6.04
CA ALA A 48 24.96 10.17 -6.53
C ALA A 48 23.89 11.22 -6.79
N GLY A 49 24.22 12.48 -6.55
CA GLY A 49 23.35 13.60 -6.83
C GLY A 49 24.14 14.79 -7.33
N LEU A 50 23.52 15.55 -8.21
CA LEU A 50 24.05 16.81 -8.72
C LEU A 50 22.98 17.88 -8.52
N ASN A 51 23.37 18.97 -7.88
CA ASN A 51 22.55 20.18 -7.80
C ASN A 51 23.26 21.29 -8.57
N TYR A 52 22.51 21.99 -9.36
CA TYR A 52 23.00 23.11 -10.15
C TYR A 52 22.12 24.34 -9.96
N GLN A 53 22.73 25.45 -9.61
CA GLN A 53 22.06 26.74 -9.48
C GLN A 53 21.94 27.35 -10.89
N LEU A 54 20.74 27.26 -11.47
CA LEU A 54 20.47 27.75 -12.83
C LEU A 54 20.38 29.28 -12.89
N THR A 55 19.75 29.86 -11.84
CA THR A 55 19.69 31.33 -11.65
C THR A 55 19.89 31.64 -10.16
N ALA A 56 19.94 32.90 -9.79
CA ALA A 56 20.02 33.28 -8.37
C ALA A 56 18.85 32.75 -7.53
N GLN A 57 17.69 32.50 -8.15
CA GLN A 57 16.48 32.04 -7.49
C GLN A 57 16.10 30.57 -7.79
N THR A 58 16.77 29.95 -8.80
CA THR A 58 16.36 28.62 -9.29
C THR A 58 17.49 27.62 -9.15
N THR A 59 17.23 26.53 -8.48
CA THR A 59 18.11 25.36 -8.39
C THR A 59 17.43 24.16 -9.02
N VAL A 60 18.17 23.35 -9.73
CA VAL A 60 17.74 22.06 -10.29
C VAL A 60 18.62 20.94 -9.75
N GLY A 61 18.05 19.77 -9.58
CA GLY A 61 18.75 18.59 -9.07
C GLY A 61 18.49 17.37 -9.94
N ALA A 62 19.47 16.47 -9.97
CA ALA A 62 19.32 15.13 -10.54
C ALA A 62 19.98 14.13 -9.61
N TYR A 63 19.31 12.99 -9.39
CA TYR A 63 19.75 12.01 -8.40
C TYR A 63 19.59 10.59 -8.93
N TYR A 64 20.49 9.75 -8.51
CA TYR A 64 20.37 8.31 -8.68
C TYR A 64 20.75 7.62 -7.38
N LEU A 65 19.88 6.72 -6.92
CA LEU A 65 20.06 5.97 -5.69
C LEU A 65 19.81 4.48 -5.94
N ARG A 66 20.63 3.65 -5.33
CA ARG A 66 20.32 2.25 -5.04
C ARG A 66 20.27 2.08 -3.53
N TYR A 67 19.11 1.74 -3.02
CA TYR A 67 18.86 1.69 -1.59
C TYR A 67 17.95 0.52 -1.20
N ASP A 68 17.89 0.26 0.07
CA ASP A 68 16.98 -0.69 0.67
C ASP A 68 15.90 0.07 1.45
N ASP A 69 14.67 -0.43 1.42
CA ASP A 69 13.56 0.25 2.07
C ASP A 69 13.70 0.16 3.59
N THR A 70 13.39 1.25 4.26
CA THR A 70 13.34 1.33 5.73
C THR A 70 11.93 1.06 6.27
N ALA A 71 10.92 1.10 5.42
CA ALA A 71 9.54 0.79 5.77
C ALA A 71 9.28 -0.72 5.57
N PRO A 72 9.03 -1.48 6.65
CA PRO A 72 8.80 -2.89 6.53
C PRO A 72 7.40 -3.19 5.98
N MET A 73 7.30 -4.25 5.20
CA MET A 73 6.04 -4.84 4.76
C MET A 73 5.86 -6.25 5.29
N THR A 74 4.62 -6.65 5.50
CA THR A 74 4.29 -8.03 5.90
C THR A 74 4.25 -8.92 4.68
N ARG A 75 5.07 -9.98 4.66
CA ARG A 75 5.02 -11.06 3.68
C ARG A 75 4.40 -12.29 4.31
N LEU A 76 3.33 -12.77 3.70
CA LEU A 76 2.67 -14.01 4.11
C LEU A 76 3.36 -15.20 3.50
N ASN A 77 3.61 -16.22 4.31
CA ASN A 77 4.05 -17.52 3.86
C ASN A 77 2.85 -18.45 3.86
N GLU A 78 2.48 -18.91 2.69
CA GLU A 78 1.38 -19.82 2.50
C GLU A 78 1.86 -21.26 2.69
N GLY A 79 1.08 -22.05 3.39
CA GLY A 79 1.25 -23.49 3.54
C GLY A 79 -0.02 -24.22 3.25
N TYR A 80 0.05 -25.55 3.19
CA TYR A 80 -1.13 -26.39 3.04
C TYR A 80 -1.53 -26.94 4.38
N GLN A 81 -2.81 -26.77 4.73
CA GLN A 81 -3.42 -27.52 5.82
C GLN A 81 -4.39 -28.54 5.24
N VAL A 82 -4.29 -29.74 5.75
CA VAL A 82 -5.23 -30.82 5.39
C VAL A 82 -6.39 -30.76 6.36
N LEU A 83 -7.56 -30.44 5.85
CA LEU A 83 -8.80 -30.49 6.61
C LEU A 83 -9.45 -31.87 6.34
N LEU A 84 -9.64 -32.65 7.38
CA LEU A 84 -10.41 -33.87 7.33
C LEU A 84 -11.87 -33.51 7.60
N ALA A 85 -12.70 -33.52 6.59
CA ALA A 85 -14.14 -33.34 6.73
C ALA A 85 -14.87 -34.55 6.11
N PRO A 86 -15.85 -35.14 6.77
CA PRO A 86 -16.71 -36.12 6.12
C PRO A 86 -17.49 -35.43 5.00
N LEU A 87 -17.48 -35.99 3.81
CA LEU A 87 -18.16 -35.43 2.64
C LEU A 87 -19.64 -35.16 2.90
N SER A 88 -20.25 -36.01 3.74
CA SER A 88 -21.63 -35.87 4.19
C SER A 88 -21.92 -34.64 5.05
N ALA A 89 -20.91 -34.02 5.61
CA ALA A 89 -21.05 -32.77 6.40
C ALA A 89 -21.03 -31.51 5.53
N LEU A 90 -20.73 -31.63 4.23
CA LEU A 90 -20.70 -30.52 3.29
C LEU A 90 -22.08 -30.30 2.67
N PRO A 91 -22.47 -29.05 2.39
CA PRO A 91 -23.67 -28.77 1.60
C PRO A 91 -23.63 -29.46 0.23
N PRO A 92 -24.77 -29.95 -0.31
CA PRO A 92 -24.82 -30.72 -1.56
C PRO A 92 -24.17 -29.99 -2.76
N ALA A 93 -24.29 -28.67 -2.82
CA ALA A 93 -23.66 -27.85 -3.87
C ALA A 93 -22.13 -27.93 -3.85
N LEU A 94 -21.53 -28.08 -2.66
CA LEU A 94 -20.09 -28.23 -2.50
C LEU A 94 -19.62 -29.64 -2.75
N GLN A 95 -20.41 -30.63 -2.41
CA GLN A 95 -20.13 -32.03 -2.76
C GLN A 95 -20.02 -32.18 -4.28
N GLY A 96 -20.94 -31.58 -5.04
CA GLY A 96 -20.90 -31.57 -6.49
C GLY A 96 -19.72 -30.78 -7.08
N ALA A 97 -19.38 -29.63 -6.50
CA ALA A 97 -18.25 -28.82 -6.95
C ALA A 97 -16.90 -29.52 -6.69
N LEU A 98 -16.74 -30.19 -5.56
CA LEU A 98 -15.54 -30.96 -5.24
C LEU A 98 -15.39 -32.18 -6.16
N GLN A 99 -16.48 -32.88 -6.46
CA GLN A 99 -16.46 -33.97 -7.42
C GLN A 99 -16.10 -33.49 -8.83
N ALA A 100 -16.57 -32.32 -9.25
CA ALA A 100 -16.22 -31.72 -10.52
C ALA A 100 -14.73 -31.33 -10.60
N VAL A 101 -14.18 -30.77 -9.54
CA VAL A 101 -12.75 -30.41 -9.43
C VAL A 101 -11.87 -31.67 -9.43
N GLU A 102 -12.28 -32.71 -8.72
CA GLU A 102 -11.59 -34.01 -8.71
C GLU A 102 -11.61 -34.67 -10.10
N GLY A 103 -12.72 -34.57 -10.79
CA GLY A 103 -12.83 -35.04 -12.20
C GLY A 103 -11.92 -34.27 -13.17
N LEU A 104 -11.73 -33.00 -12.96
CA LEU A 104 -10.80 -32.15 -13.75
C LEU A 104 -9.32 -32.43 -13.42
N LEU A 105 -8.98 -32.66 -12.16
CA LEU A 105 -7.62 -32.93 -11.72
C LEU A 105 -7.17 -34.34 -12.05
N SER A 106 -8.09 -35.29 -12.16
CA SER A 106 -7.84 -36.71 -12.56
C SER A 106 -7.78 -36.91 -14.08
N GLY A 107 -7.86 -35.86 -14.88
CA GLY A 107 -7.75 -35.95 -16.34
C GLY A 107 -8.87 -36.77 -16.99
N GLY A 108 -10.05 -36.80 -16.39
CA GLY A 108 -11.21 -37.51 -16.89
C GLY A 108 -11.22 -39.03 -16.64
N ASN A 109 -10.20 -39.57 -15.99
CA ASN A 109 -10.22 -40.92 -15.45
C ASN A 109 -10.91 -40.88 -14.11
N ALA A 110 -12.14 -41.34 -14.04
CA ALA A 110 -12.84 -41.50 -12.77
C ALA A 110 -11.98 -42.36 -11.83
N PRO A 111 -11.74 -41.92 -10.57
CA PRO A 111 -11.06 -42.75 -9.60
C PRO A 111 -11.85 -44.05 -9.43
N PRO A 112 -11.19 -45.16 -9.14
CA PRO A 112 -11.89 -46.42 -8.92
C PRO A 112 -12.91 -46.22 -7.78
N THR A 113 -14.16 -46.51 -8.09
CA THR A 113 -15.37 -46.30 -7.30
C THR A 113 -15.43 -47.05 -5.97
N ASN A 114 -14.28 -47.52 -5.45
CA ASN A 114 -14.19 -48.38 -4.27
C ASN A 114 -13.44 -47.76 -3.07
N LEU A 115 -13.07 -46.50 -3.12
CA LEU A 115 -12.63 -45.81 -1.89
C LEU A 115 -13.88 -45.37 -1.13
N PRO A 116 -14.05 -45.79 0.13
CA PRO A 116 -15.17 -45.30 0.93
C PRO A 116 -14.92 -43.78 1.15
N LEU A 117 -15.74 -42.94 0.49
CA LEU A 117 -15.78 -41.50 0.64
C LEU A 117 -16.17 -41.04 2.06
N THR A 118 -15.66 -41.73 3.10
CA THR A 118 -15.99 -41.42 4.48
C THR A 118 -15.23 -40.25 5.06
N SER A 119 -14.09 -39.88 4.45
CA SER A 119 -13.38 -38.65 4.80
C SER A 119 -12.43 -38.29 3.66
N GLN A 120 -12.65 -37.14 3.03
CA GLN A 120 -11.68 -36.59 2.08
C GLN A 120 -10.77 -35.60 2.79
N ALA A 121 -9.46 -35.72 2.53
CA ALA A 121 -8.49 -34.76 2.93
C ALA A 121 -8.51 -33.60 1.92
N ILE A 122 -9.04 -32.48 2.31
CA ILE A 122 -9.02 -31.26 1.49
C ILE A 122 -7.77 -30.48 1.87
N GLY A 123 -6.82 -30.37 0.95
CA GLY A 123 -5.66 -29.49 1.10
C GLY A 123 -6.08 -28.05 0.85
N VAL A 124 -6.04 -27.22 1.88
CA VAL A 124 -6.34 -25.79 1.79
C VAL A 124 -5.08 -24.99 1.95
N LYS A 125 -4.86 -24.08 1.02
CA LYS A 125 -3.75 -23.14 1.07
C LYS A 125 -4.09 -22.03 2.05
N VAL A 126 -3.33 -21.93 3.12
CA VAL A 126 -3.56 -20.98 4.20
C VAL A 126 -2.29 -20.24 4.58
N PRO A 127 -2.36 -19.00 5.05
CA PRO A 127 -1.20 -18.34 5.66
C PRO A 127 -0.83 -19.07 6.95
N VAL A 128 0.35 -19.70 6.99
CA VAL A 128 0.86 -20.42 8.16
C VAL A 128 1.81 -19.56 8.99
N SER A 129 2.51 -18.64 8.35
CA SER A 129 3.38 -17.69 9.01
C SER A 129 3.48 -16.37 8.23
N TYR A 130 4.04 -15.35 8.86
CA TYR A 130 4.38 -14.10 8.20
C TYR A 130 5.74 -13.61 8.64
N ASN A 131 6.42 -12.92 7.75
CA ASN A 131 7.68 -12.24 8.03
C ASN A 131 7.47 -10.73 7.89
N VAL A 132 8.17 -9.97 8.72
CA VAL A 132 8.38 -8.55 8.48
C VAL A 132 9.59 -8.45 7.55
N ALA A 133 9.36 -7.92 6.35
CA ALA A 133 10.38 -7.87 5.30
C ALA A 133 10.64 -6.44 4.88
N TYR A 134 11.90 -6.12 4.67
CA TYR A 134 12.36 -4.85 4.12
C TYR A 134 12.81 -5.11 2.69
N GLN A 135 12.30 -4.32 1.75
CA GLN A 135 12.61 -4.49 0.34
C GLN A 135 14.04 -4.04 0.06
N ASP A 136 14.80 -4.86 -0.63
CA ASP A 136 16.19 -4.63 -1.00
C ASP A 136 16.35 -4.21 -2.47
N GLY A 137 17.46 -3.52 -2.75
CA GLY A 137 17.91 -3.25 -4.10
C GLY A 137 16.97 -2.40 -4.94
N ILE A 138 16.34 -1.39 -4.34
CA ILE A 138 15.50 -0.44 -5.07
C ILE A 138 16.38 0.55 -5.82
N HIS A 139 16.11 0.72 -7.10
CA HIS A 139 16.75 1.73 -7.94
C HIS A 139 15.82 2.93 -8.12
N MET A 140 16.33 4.12 -7.87
CA MET A 140 15.58 5.37 -8.02
C MET A 140 16.39 6.36 -8.85
N GLY A 141 15.77 6.88 -9.90
CA GLY A 141 16.20 8.08 -10.60
C GLY A 141 15.24 9.22 -10.30
N ALA A 142 15.75 10.40 -9.99
CA ALA A 142 14.92 11.56 -9.68
C ALA A 142 15.50 12.85 -10.26
N VAL A 143 14.61 13.79 -10.54
CA VAL A 143 14.95 15.17 -10.87
C VAL A 143 14.13 16.11 -10.00
N SER A 144 14.68 17.23 -9.61
CA SER A 144 13.98 18.23 -8.82
C SER A 144 14.27 19.64 -9.30
N PHE A 145 13.39 20.55 -8.95
CA PHE A 145 13.66 21.98 -9.05
C PHE A 145 13.11 22.70 -7.83
N SER A 146 13.72 23.82 -7.50
CA SER A 146 13.17 24.80 -6.59
C SER A 146 13.42 26.19 -7.14
N THR A 147 12.43 27.08 -6.99
CA THR A 147 12.54 28.45 -7.48
C THR A 147 11.71 29.39 -6.61
N GLN A 148 12.09 30.64 -6.62
CA GLN A 148 11.31 31.70 -5.99
C GLN A 148 10.89 32.72 -7.04
N ALA A 149 9.59 32.99 -7.11
CA ALA A 149 9.01 33.96 -8.02
C ALA A 149 7.78 34.61 -7.40
N PHE A 150 7.61 35.92 -7.59
CA PHE A 150 6.45 36.70 -7.13
C PHE A 150 6.18 36.60 -5.61
N GLY A 151 7.22 36.38 -4.80
CA GLY A 151 7.09 36.18 -3.35
C GLY A 151 6.76 34.74 -2.94
N VAL A 152 6.45 33.85 -3.89
CA VAL A 152 6.11 32.46 -3.66
C VAL A 152 7.32 31.57 -3.93
N SER A 153 7.56 30.59 -3.07
CA SER A 153 8.53 29.53 -3.27
C SER A 153 7.85 28.32 -3.91
N PHE A 154 8.34 27.89 -5.05
CA PHE A 154 7.87 26.72 -5.77
C PHE A 154 8.92 25.61 -5.71
N ALA A 155 8.49 24.38 -5.52
CA ALA A 155 9.34 23.21 -5.65
C ALA A 155 8.60 22.09 -6.38
N GLY A 156 9.36 21.23 -7.04
CA GLY A 156 8.79 20.04 -7.65
C GLY A 156 9.85 18.98 -7.84
N GLU A 157 9.40 17.75 -7.83
CA GLU A 157 10.24 16.61 -8.15
C GLU A 157 9.50 15.60 -9.02
N ALA A 158 10.26 14.84 -9.77
CA ALA A 158 9.77 13.66 -10.46
C ALA A 158 10.76 12.53 -10.23
N SER A 159 10.27 11.36 -9.85
CA SER A 159 11.08 10.18 -9.57
C SER A 159 10.52 8.94 -10.24
N SER A 160 11.42 8.03 -10.63
CA SER A 160 11.08 6.68 -11.07
C SER A 160 11.80 5.70 -10.16
N ARG A 161 11.02 4.76 -9.59
CA ARG A 161 11.54 3.71 -8.70
C ARG A 161 11.27 2.36 -9.31
N ASP A 162 12.29 1.50 -9.31
CA ASP A 162 12.23 0.13 -9.80
C ASP A 162 12.61 -0.84 -8.69
N GLY A 163 11.81 -1.89 -8.51
CA GLY A 163 12.04 -2.89 -7.48
C GLY A 163 11.38 -2.58 -6.13
N ILE A 164 10.44 -1.63 -6.06
CA ILE A 164 9.70 -1.34 -4.83
C ILE A 164 8.64 -2.42 -4.54
N ASP A 165 8.30 -2.57 -3.28
CA ASP A 165 7.16 -3.37 -2.86
C ASP A 165 5.86 -2.57 -3.00
N LEU A 166 4.89 -3.13 -3.71
CA LEU A 166 3.57 -2.55 -3.93
C LEU A 166 2.51 -3.43 -3.28
N LEU A 167 1.75 -2.87 -2.36
CA LEU A 167 0.57 -3.52 -1.79
C LEU A 167 -0.65 -3.21 -2.67
N VAL A 168 -0.78 -3.94 -3.77
CA VAL A 168 -1.81 -3.70 -4.80
C VAL A 168 -3.06 -4.55 -4.64
N ASN A 169 -3.04 -5.53 -3.74
CA ASN A 169 -4.20 -6.35 -3.42
C ASN A 169 -4.42 -6.39 -1.90
N PRO A 170 -5.36 -5.60 -1.35
CA PRO A 170 -5.64 -5.59 0.08
C PRO A 170 -6.26 -6.89 0.61
N ALA A 171 -6.84 -7.73 -0.26
CA ALA A 171 -7.38 -9.03 0.15
C ALA A 171 -6.27 -10.06 0.43
N THR A 172 -5.10 -9.87 -0.15
CA THR A 172 -3.90 -10.65 0.14
C THR A 172 -2.78 -9.68 0.49
N PRO A 173 -2.53 -9.38 1.76
CA PRO A 173 -1.59 -8.34 2.19
C PRO A 173 -0.12 -8.75 1.99
N SER A 174 0.17 -9.43 0.89
CA SER A 174 1.54 -9.70 0.45
C SER A 174 1.91 -8.70 -0.63
N PRO A 175 3.00 -7.95 -0.44
CA PRO A 175 3.46 -7.00 -1.44
C PRO A 175 3.97 -7.75 -2.69
N THR A 176 3.83 -7.10 -3.82
CA THR A 176 4.42 -7.55 -5.09
C THR A 176 5.43 -6.54 -5.58
N ARG A 177 6.48 -7.02 -6.21
CA ARG A 177 7.53 -6.15 -6.74
C ARG A 177 7.03 -5.36 -7.94
N GLY A 178 7.37 -4.07 -7.98
CA GLY A 178 6.87 -3.20 -9.03
C GLY A 178 7.77 -2.02 -9.36
N LYS A 179 7.27 -1.23 -10.29
CA LYS A 179 7.90 -0.01 -10.77
C LYS A 179 6.89 1.12 -10.77
N THR A 180 7.30 2.29 -10.26
CA THR A 180 6.46 3.48 -10.19
C THR A 180 7.18 4.70 -10.76
N THR A 181 6.37 5.64 -11.22
CA THR A 181 6.79 7.03 -11.48
C THR A 181 5.92 7.94 -10.63
N GLN A 182 6.54 8.83 -9.89
CA GLN A 182 5.87 9.79 -9.03
C GLN A 182 6.30 11.20 -9.41
N ALA A 183 5.40 12.16 -9.33
CA ALA A 183 5.68 13.59 -9.48
C ALA A 183 4.95 14.37 -8.42
N ASP A 184 5.63 15.32 -7.82
CA ASP A 184 5.12 16.19 -6.77
C ASP A 184 5.44 17.64 -7.10
N PHE A 185 4.50 18.53 -6.82
CA PHE A 185 4.67 19.96 -6.97
C PHE A 185 4.10 20.67 -5.74
N SER A 186 4.86 21.60 -5.20
CA SER A 186 4.48 22.39 -4.04
C SER A 186 4.70 23.88 -4.26
N ALA A 187 3.87 24.66 -3.58
CA ALA A 187 4.01 26.10 -3.48
C ALA A 187 3.91 26.53 -2.01
N LEU A 188 4.77 27.43 -1.59
CA LEU A 188 4.80 28.02 -0.26
C LEU A 188 4.81 29.53 -0.36
N GLU A 189 3.88 30.17 0.32
CA GLU A 189 3.82 31.61 0.45
C GLU A 189 3.77 32.00 1.93
N VAL A 190 4.58 32.99 2.30
CA VAL A 190 4.59 33.60 3.63
C VAL A 190 3.97 34.96 3.53
N LEU A 191 2.78 35.10 4.07
CA LEU A 191 2.05 36.36 4.15
C LEU A 191 2.38 37.01 5.50
N GLY A 192 2.83 38.25 5.47
CA GLY A 192 3.06 39.04 6.69
C GLY A 192 1.76 39.41 7.39
N PRO A 193 1.80 40.41 8.27
CA PRO A 193 0.67 40.79 9.10
C PRO A 193 -0.60 41.06 8.31
N GLY A 194 -1.69 40.40 8.71
CA GLY A 194 -3.02 40.54 8.14
C GLY A 194 -3.98 41.22 9.09
N TRP A 195 -5.27 41.18 8.80
CA TRP A 195 -6.29 41.85 9.62
C TRP A 195 -6.56 41.14 10.96
N PHE A 196 -6.18 39.84 11.11
CA PHE A 196 -6.35 39.10 12.39
C PHE A 196 -5.19 38.13 12.71
N TRP A 197 -4.10 38.13 11.93
CA TRP A 197 -2.88 37.36 12.22
C TRP A 197 -1.65 38.22 12.10
N ASP A 198 -0.56 37.80 12.75
CA ASP A 198 0.75 38.45 12.62
C ASP A 198 1.57 37.87 11.46
N ASP A 199 1.51 36.55 11.26
CA ASP A 199 2.06 35.88 10.08
C ASP A 199 1.11 34.75 9.64
N LEU A 200 1.08 34.45 8.34
CA LEU A 200 0.35 33.33 7.77
C LEU A 200 1.23 32.60 6.77
N ASN A 201 1.46 31.31 7.02
CA ASN A 201 2.17 30.42 6.10
C ASN A 201 1.15 29.57 5.35
N LEU A 202 1.17 29.66 4.03
CA LEU A 202 0.33 28.84 3.15
C LEU A 202 1.21 27.86 2.38
N ILE A 203 0.88 26.58 2.45
CA ILE A 203 1.53 25.53 1.66
C ILE A 203 0.45 24.79 0.90
N GLY A 204 0.67 24.59 -0.40
CA GLY A 204 -0.13 23.72 -1.23
C GLY A 204 0.77 22.70 -1.93
N GLU A 205 0.32 21.46 -2.01
CA GLU A 205 1.02 20.38 -2.67
C GLU A 205 0.07 19.55 -3.51
N VAL A 206 0.52 19.11 -4.67
CA VAL A 206 -0.18 18.15 -5.54
C VAL A 206 0.79 17.02 -5.87
N GLY A 207 0.36 15.80 -5.58
CA GLY A 207 1.11 14.57 -5.85
C GLY A 207 0.42 13.72 -6.91
N TYR A 208 1.21 13.10 -7.74
CA TYR A 208 0.79 12.13 -8.76
C TYR A 208 1.62 10.88 -8.68
N ILE A 209 1.00 9.71 -8.77
CA ILE A 209 1.69 8.44 -8.96
C ILE A 209 1.14 7.68 -10.14
N HIS A 210 2.06 7.06 -10.89
CA HIS A 210 1.78 6.08 -11.93
C HIS A 210 2.48 4.77 -11.61
N ILE A 211 1.74 3.66 -11.59
CA ILE A 211 2.31 2.32 -11.46
C ILE A 211 2.64 1.83 -12.87
N ASN A 212 3.92 1.83 -13.24
CA ASN A 212 4.40 1.40 -14.54
C ASN A 212 4.24 -0.12 -14.71
N ALA A 213 4.59 -0.88 -13.66
CA ALA A 213 4.51 -2.34 -13.64
C ALA A 213 4.32 -2.85 -12.21
N ALA A 214 3.64 -3.99 -12.09
CA ALA A 214 3.61 -4.80 -10.88
C ALA A 214 3.73 -6.26 -11.29
N THR A 215 4.52 -7.05 -10.57
CA THR A 215 4.68 -8.48 -10.84
C THR A 215 3.34 -9.19 -10.63
N PRO A 216 2.83 -9.94 -11.62
CA PRO A 216 1.59 -10.68 -11.47
C PRO A 216 1.69 -11.72 -10.35
N VAL A 217 0.65 -11.86 -9.55
CA VAL A 217 0.53 -12.91 -8.53
C VAL A 217 -0.34 -14.02 -9.09
N GLY A 218 0.20 -15.24 -9.16
CA GLY A 218 -0.53 -16.37 -9.76
C GLY A 218 -0.90 -16.16 -11.23
N GLY A 219 -0.13 -15.37 -11.98
CA GLY A 219 -0.40 -15.06 -13.39
C GLY A 219 -1.48 -14.00 -13.61
N VAL A 220 -2.07 -13.45 -12.55
CA VAL A 220 -3.12 -12.44 -12.62
C VAL A 220 -2.56 -11.07 -12.27
N SER A 221 -2.81 -10.08 -13.13
CA SER A 221 -2.46 -8.68 -12.83
C SER A 221 -3.26 -8.17 -11.65
N GLN A 222 -2.58 -7.58 -10.68
CA GLN A 222 -3.19 -6.99 -9.49
C GLN A 222 -3.57 -5.52 -9.69
N LEU A 223 -3.24 -4.96 -10.85
CA LEU A 223 -3.58 -3.59 -11.22
C LEU A 223 -4.89 -3.57 -11.99
N SER A 224 -5.79 -2.70 -11.59
CA SER A 224 -7.02 -2.47 -12.34
C SER A 224 -6.97 -1.14 -13.09
N ASN A 225 -7.65 -1.13 -14.22
CA ASN A 225 -7.92 0.08 -15.00
C ASN A 225 -9.20 0.78 -14.48
N GLY A 226 -9.40 0.85 -13.16
CA GLY A 226 -10.50 1.58 -12.55
C GLY A 226 -11.52 0.78 -11.74
N SER A 227 -11.42 -0.55 -11.68
CA SER A 227 -12.39 -1.39 -10.95
C SER A 227 -11.78 -2.34 -9.92
N GLY A 228 -10.48 -2.26 -9.66
CA GLY A 228 -9.79 -3.13 -8.71
C GLY A 228 -9.25 -2.38 -7.50
N PRO A 229 -8.60 -3.08 -6.58
CA PRO A 229 -8.14 -2.52 -5.32
C PRO A 229 -7.05 -1.46 -5.47
N ALA A 230 -6.30 -1.43 -6.57
CA ALA A 230 -5.32 -0.40 -6.84
C ALA A 230 -5.42 0.13 -8.26
N SER A 231 -5.44 1.44 -8.40
CA SER A 231 -5.45 2.14 -9.68
C SER A 231 -4.03 2.30 -10.21
N LYS A 232 -3.87 2.25 -11.53
CA LYS A 232 -2.61 2.57 -12.19
C LYS A 232 -2.17 4.01 -11.95
N ASN A 233 -3.12 4.92 -11.80
CA ASN A 233 -2.89 6.33 -11.62
C ASN A 233 -3.65 6.82 -10.40
N ALA A 234 -3.03 7.68 -9.61
CA ALA A 234 -3.70 8.38 -8.53
C ALA A 234 -3.16 9.80 -8.37
N TRP A 235 -4.04 10.69 -7.92
CA TRP A 235 -3.76 12.09 -7.64
C TRP A 235 -4.22 12.42 -6.24
N ALA A 236 -3.36 13.11 -5.52
CA ALA A 236 -3.67 13.64 -4.20
C ALA A 236 -3.24 15.11 -4.11
N TYR A 237 -3.82 15.82 -3.18
CA TYR A 237 -3.39 17.15 -2.84
C TYR A 237 -3.44 17.36 -1.33
N SER A 238 -2.59 18.26 -0.87
CA SER A 238 -2.58 18.72 0.51
C SER A 238 -2.48 20.23 0.57
N THR A 239 -3.03 20.81 1.63
CA THR A 239 -2.89 22.22 1.95
C THR A 239 -2.63 22.38 3.44
N LEU A 240 -1.78 23.33 3.79
CA LEU A 240 -1.55 23.79 5.15
C LEU A 240 -1.73 25.31 5.18
N ALA A 241 -2.52 25.79 6.14
CA ALA A 241 -2.54 27.19 6.53
C ALA A 241 -2.14 27.27 8.01
N SER A 242 -1.03 27.92 8.31
CA SER A 242 -0.55 28.12 9.67
C SER A 242 -0.64 29.60 10.02
N PHE A 243 -1.50 29.90 10.96
CA PHE A 243 -1.73 31.25 11.47
C PHE A 243 -0.91 31.45 12.73
N ASP A 244 -0.14 32.54 12.77
CA ASP A 244 0.71 32.87 13.90
C ASP A 244 0.26 34.19 14.51
N TRP A 245 0.14 34.21 15.83
CA TRP A 245 -0.07 35.41 16.68
C TRP A 245 1.08 35.51 17.66
N LYS A 246 1.78 36.63 17.60
CA LYS A 246 2.94 36.87 18.45
C LYS A 246 2.55 37.64 19.72
N ASN A 247 3.14 37.23 20.83
CA ASN A 247 3.01 37.91 22.10
C ASN A 247 1.56 38.15 22.55
N VAL A 248 0.69 37.15 22.30
CA VAL A 248 -0.74 37.19 22.70
C VAL A 248 -0.87 37.38 24.21
N PHE A 249 0.03 36.76 24.97
CA PHE A 249 0.31 37.04 26.36
C PHE A 249 1.83 37.26 26.52
N PRO A 250 2.29 37.99 27.57
CA PRO A 250 3.71 38.22 27.75
C PRO A 250 4.55 36.93 27.72
N GLY A 251 5.34 36.75 26.64
CA GLY A 251 6.19 35.60 26.43
C GLY A 251 5.50 34.39 25.79
N TRP A 252 4.29 34.54 25.25
CA TRP A 252 3.53 33.46 24.59
C TRP A 252 3.13 33.84 23.17
N ASP A 253 3.57 33.05 22.24
CA ASP A 253 3.10 33.06 20.85
C ASP A 253 2.08 31.94 20.67
N ILE A 254 1.13 32.11 19.77
CA ILE A 254 0.15 31.09 19.43
C ILE A 254 0.27 30.78 17.94
N THR A 255 0.37 29.51 17.60
CA THR A 255 0.32 29.02 16.22
C THR A 255 -0.87 28.07 16.04
N VAL A 256 -1.68 28.29 15.01
CA VAL A 256 -2.81 27.43 14.66
C VAL A 256 -2.61 26.86 13.26
N PRO A 257 -2.05 25.64 13.15
CA PRO A 257 -1.96 24.94 11.88
C PRO A 257 -3.30 24.28 11.54
N LEU A 258 -3.74 24.49 10.31
CA LEU A 258 -4.89 23.83 9.70
C LEU A 258 -4.42 23.09 8.46
N THR A 259 -4.65 21.78 8.41
CA THR A 259 -4.29 20.96 7.25
C THR A 259 -5.51 20.32 6.62
N PHE A 260 -5.50 20.20 5.31
CA PHE A 260 -6.46 19.41 4.55
C PHE A 260 -5.73 18.57 3.52
N GLN A 261 -6.10 17.30 3.41
CA GLN A 261 -5.52 16.35 2.46
C GLN A 261 -6.63 15.54 1.81
N ALA A 262 -6.49 15.25 0.53
CA ALA A 262 -7.46 14.41 -0.18
C ALA A 262 -6.83 13.62 -1.32
N ILE A 263 -7.35 12.42 -1.59
CA ILE A 263 -7.15 11.72 -2.85
C ILE A 263 -8.24 12.15 -3.82
N ALA A 264 -7.85 12.95 -4.83
CA ALA A 264 -8.77 13.49 -5.81
C ALA A 264 -9.22 12.44 -6.82
N LYS A 265 -8.35 11.48 -7.15
CA LYS A 265 -8.64 10.42 -8.12
C LYS A 265 -7.74 9.22 -7.93
N GLY A 266 -8.34 8.04 -8.10
CA GLY A 266 -7.64 6.75 -8.06
C GLY A 266 -7.45 6.22 -6.64
N SER A 267 -7.08 4.95 -6.55
CA SER A 267 -6.76 4.28 -5.29
C SER A 267 -5.31 3.82 -5.36
N PRO A 268 -4.36 4.60 -4.84
CA PRO A 268 -2.95 4.24 -4.85
C PRO A 268 -2.69 3.08 -3.88
N PRO A 269 -1.55 2.39 -4.00
CA PRO A 269 -1.12 1.46 -2.96
C PRO A 269 -1.03 2.17 -1.60
N PRO A 270 -1.41 1.50 -0.50
CA PRO A 270 -1.30 2.06 0.85
C PRO A 270 0.08 2.64 1.14
N GLY A 271 0.12 3.80 1.79
CA GLY A 271 1.36 4.50 2.12
C GLY A 271 1.92 5.41 1.03
N THR A 272 1.34 5.44 -0.17
CA THR A 272 1.79 6.31 -1.27
C THR A 272 1.59 7.79 -0.94
N PHE A 273 0.42 8.15 -0.43
CA PHE A 273 0.07 9.51 -0.03
C PHE A 273 -0.20 9.56 1.49
N GLY A 274 0.83 9.24 2.27
CA GLY A 274 0.75 9.24 3.72
C GLY A 274 -0.33 8.31 4.26
N ALA A 275 -1.26 8.86 5.03
CA ALA A 275 -2.31 8.11 5.69
C ALA A 275 -3.61 8.01 4.88
N LEU A 276 -3.65 8.50 3.64
CA LEU A 276 -4.80 8.39 2.75
C LEU A 276 -4.81 7.04 2.04
N TRP A 277 -6.00 6.46 1.79
CA TRP A 277 -6.14 5.07 1.39
C TRP A 277 -6.79 4.85 0.02
N GLY A 278 -7.69 5.72 -0.41
CA GLY A 278 -8.45 5.49 -1.65
C GLY A 278 -9.12 6.74 -2.18
N GLU A 279 -9.68 6.63 -3.37
CA GLU A 279 -10.37 7.73 -4.04
C GLU A 279 -11.48 8.32 -3.16
N GLY A 280 -11.45 9.63 -2.99
CA GLY A 280 -12.39 10.36 -2.15
C GLY A 280 -12.06 10.38 -0.66
N ASP A 281 -10.97 9.72 -0.23
CA ASP A 281 -10.51 9.85 1.17
C ASP A 281 -10.03 11.29 1.42
N GLN A 282 -10.52 11.89 2.50
CA GLN A 282 -10.26 13.26 2.89
C GLN A 282 -9.95 13.33 4.38
N ARG A 283 -8.98 14.17 4.74
CA ARG A 283 -8.62 14.41 6.14
C ARG A 283 -8.38 15.87 6.37
N ALA A 284 -8.98 16.37 7.44
CA ALA A 284 -8.71 17.70 7.99
C ALA A 284 -8.15 17.55 9.41
N THR A 285 -7.11 18.28 9.70
CA THR A 285 -6.56 18.36 11.06
C THR A 285 -6.31 19.81 11.44
N GLY A 286 -6.39 20.10 12.72
CA GLY A 286 -6.05 21.40 13.29
C GLY A 286 -5.45 21.20 14.67
N GLY A 287 -4.61 22.14 15.06
CA GLY A 287 -3.94 22.15 16.37
C GLY A 287 -3.81 23.57 16.88
N VAL A 288 -3.35 23.69 18.12
CA VAL A 288 -2.91 24.94 18.73
C VAL A 288 -1.61 24.65 19.43
N ASP A 289 -0.58 25.37 19.05
CA ASP A 289 0.74 25.34 19.66
C ASP A 289 0.98 26.66 20.38
N PHE A 290 1.63 26.60 21.54
CA PHE A 290 1.93 27.77 22.37
C PHE A 290 3.20 27.60 23.22
#